data_643bbaa8acb53294914de7612edeb768
#
_entry.id   643bbaa8acb53294914de7612edeb768
#
_cell.length_a   1.000
_cell.length_b   1.000
_cell.length_c   1.000
_cell.angle_alpha   90.00
_cell.angle_beta   90.00
_cell.angle_gamma   90.00
#
_symmetry.space_group_name_H-M   'P 1'
#
loop_
_entity.id
_entity.type
_entity.pdbx_description
1 polymer ?
#
loop_
_entity_poly.entity_id
_entity_poly.type
_entity_poly.pdbx_seq_one_letter_code
_entity_poly.pdbx_strand_id
1 'polypeptide(L)'
;MHERHNIVTFVKEKLEKGEQVNLVSDQVRMPTYVDDLARACIGAAEKKAKGIFNISGEKHMSYLDIGNTIAEHFSLDKSLINHVKTSELNQAAKRPLTTGFDLSKSISTLNYSPTPFTDTLNILYP
;
A
#
# COMPACT_ATOMS: atom_id res chain seq x y z
N MET A 1 24.48 -4.01 -2.37
CA MET A 1 23.36 -3.07 -2.58
C MET A 1 22.13 -3.70 -1.96
N HIS A 2 21.61 -3.18 -0.84
CA HIS A 2 20.38 -3.73 -0.25
C HIS A 2 19.23 -3.34 -1.18
N GLU A 3 18.66 -4.32 -1.88
CA GLU A 3 17.39 -4.12 -2.58
C GLU A 3 16.34 -3.70 -1.56
N ARG A 4 15.79 -2.49 -1.74
CA ARG A 4 14.68 -2.02 -0.91
C ARG A 4 13.42 -2.71 -1.41
N HIS A 5 13.04 -3.79 -0.75
CA HIS A 5 11.76 -4.45 -1.02
C HIS A 5 10.60 -3.53 -0.61
N ASN A 6 9.61 -3.42 -1.48
CA ASN A 6 8.30 -2.91 -1.07
C ASN A 6 7.49 -4.06 -0.45
N ILE A 7 6.32 -3.75 0.11
CA ILE A 7 5.50 -4.75 0.79
C ILE A 7 5.07 -5.90 -0.15
N VAL A 8 4.82 -5.61 -1.43
CA VAL A 8 4.37 -6.61 -2.41
C VAL A 8 5.50 -7.60 -2.69
N THR A 9 6.68 -7.11 -3.06
CA THR A 9 7.84 -7.96 -3.34
C THR A 9 8.28 -8.73 -2.11
N PHE A 10 8.27 -8.10 -0.94
CA PHE A 10 8.63 -8.74 0.33
C PHE A 10 7.72 -9.94 0.65
N VAL A 11 6.40 -9.73 0.64
CA VAL A 11 5.43 -10.80 0.96
C VAL A 11 5.48 -11.90 -0.08
N LYS A 12 5.48 -11.52 -1.39
CA LYS A 12 5.56 -12.46 -2.49
C LYS A 12 6.77 -13.39 -2.36
N GLU A 13 7.97 -12.83 -2.24
CA GLU A 13 9.21 -13.61 -2.16
C GLU A 13 9.25 -14.55 -0.94
N LYS A 14 8.76 -14.10 0.21
CA LYS A 14 8.69 -14.93 1.42
C LYS A 14 7.78 -16.14 1.20
N LEU A 15 6.58 -15.89 0.73
CA LEU A 15 5.59 -16.95 0.52
C LEU A 15 6.00 -17.93 -0.60
N GLU A 16 6.61 -17.43 -1.69
CA GLU A 16 7.15 -18.30 -2.76
C GLU A 16 8.24 -19.26 -2.27
N LYS A 17 9.02 -18.83 -1.26
CA LYS A 17 10.04 -19.68 -0.62
C LYS A 17 9.46 -20.63 0.44
N GLY A 18 8.16 -20.59 0.70
CA GLY A 18 7.53 -21.34 1.79
C GLY A 18 7.89 -20.82 3.19
N GLU A 19 8.36 -19.57 3.28
CA GLU A 19 8.74 -18.94 4.55
C GLU A 19 7.56 -18.23 5.18
N GLN A 20 7.45 -18.32 6.51
CA GLN A 20 6.46 -17.58 7.26
C GLN A 20 6.73 -16.07 7.21
N VAL A 21 5.65 -15.28 7.17
CA VAL A 21 5.71 -13.83 7.24
C VAL A 21 4.80 -13.30 8.35
N ASN A 22 5.35 -12.44 9.22
CA ASN A 22 4.60 -11.79 10.28
C ASN A 22 4.12 -10.41 9.79
N LEU A 23 2.80 -10.22 9.71
CA LEU A 23 2.18 -8.99 9.26
C LEU A 23 1.37 -8.34 10.40
N VAL A 24 1.49 -7.01 10.49
CA VAL A 24 0.83 -6.25 11.55
C VAL A 24 -0.65 -6.07 11.20
N SER A 25 -1.53 -6.50 12.11
CA SER A 25 -2.98 -6.44 11.90
C SER A 25 -3.62 -5.13 12.34
N ASP A 26 -2.97 -4.36 13.21
CA ASP A 26 -3.48 -3.12 13.80
C ASP A 26 -2.83 -1.85 13.26
N GLN A 27 -2.00 -1.94 12.23
CA GLN A 27 -1.50 -0.78 11.50
C GLN A 27 -2.18 -0.69 10.13
N VAL A 28 -2.86 0.43 9.90
CA VAL A 28 -3.66 0.68 8.69
C VAL A 28 -3.03 1.78 7.87
N ARG A 29 -2.96 1.56 6.56
CA ARG A 29 -2.32 2.45 5.57
C ARG A 29 -3.20 2.56 4.33
N MET A 30 -2.90 3.54 3.48
CA MET A 30 -3.52 3.71 2.16
C MET A 30 -2.43 3.45 1.10
N PRO A 31 -2.26 2.19 0.65
CA PRO A 31 -1.23 1.85 -0.34
C PRO A 31 -1.48 2.63 -1.63
N THR A 32 -0.40 3.18 -2.20
CA THR A 32 -0.46 4.10 -3.33
C THR A 32 0.26 3.51 -4.53
N TYR A 33 -0.40 3.48 -5.67
CA TYR A 33 0.22 3.13 -6.94
C TYR A 33 1.08 4.29 -7.44
N VAL A 34 2.32 4.01 -7.82
CA VAL A 34 3.30 5.04 -8.18
C VAL A 34 2.89 5.85 -9.41
N ASP A 35 2.24 5.22 -10.40
CA ASP A 35 1.76 5.91 -11.58
C ASP A 35 0.59 6.85 -11.28
N ASP A 36 -0.24 6.53 -10.29
CA ASP A 36 -1.27 7.46 -9.81
C ASP A 36 -0.63 8.73 -9.25
N LEU A 37 0.43 8.58 -8.45
CA LEU A 37 1.17 9.71 -7.91
C LEU A 37 1.80 10.55 -9.05
N ALA A 38 2.40 9.89 -10.03
CA ALA A 38 2.98 10.56 -11.19
C ALA A 38 1.91 11.32 -12.01
N ARG A 39 0.77 10.68 -12.30
CA ARG A 39 -0.35 11.33 -13.00
C ARG A 39 -0.91 12.52 -12.22
N ALA A 40 -1.01 12.41 -10.90
CA ALA A 40 -1.45 13.53 -10.07
C ALA A 40 -0.49 14.71 -10.11
N CYS A 41 0.83 14.47 -10.12
CA CYS A 41 1.84 15.51 -10.27
C CYS A 41 1.73 16.22 -11.64
N ILE A 42 1.57 15.46 -12.72
CA ILE A 42 1.38 16.00 -14.08
C ILE A 42 0.10 16.84 -14.13
N GLY A 43 -1.02 16.30 -13.64
CA GLY A 43 -2.30 17.01 -13.62
C GLY A 43 -2.26 18.29 -12.80
N ALA A 44 -1.55 18.30 -11.68
CA ALA A 44 -1.35 19.51 -10.88
C ALA A 44 -0.57 20.60 -11.66
N ALA A 45 0.47 20.19 -12.39
CA ALA A 45 1.27 21.09 -13.21
C ALA A 45 0.46 21.66 -14.39
N GLU A 46 -0.23 20.82 -15.15
CA GLU A 46 -1.07 21.21 -16.30
C GLU A 46 -2.18 22.19 -15.89
N LYS A 47 -2.82 21.92 -14.75
CA LYS A 47 -3.88 22.78 -14.19
C LYS A 47 -3.36 24.02 -13.48
N LYS A 48 -2.02 24.17 -13.35
CA LYS A 48 -1.39 25.24 -12.56
C LYS A 48 -1.97 25.31 -11.15
N ALA A 49 -2.27 24.15 -10.56
CA ALA A 49 -2.92 24.02 -9.26
C ALA A 49 -2.01 24.58 -8.15
N LYS A 50 -2.60 25.30 -7.20
CA LYS A 50 -1.86 25.91 -6.09
C LYS A 50 -2.29 25.32 -4.76
N GLY A 51 -1.34 25.20 -3.84
CA GLY A 51 -1.56 24.69 -2.49
C GLY A 51 -1.11 23.24 -2.32
N ILE A 52 -1.54 22.63 -1.23
CA ILE A 52 -1.18 21.26 -0.86
C ILE A 52 -2.28 20.31 -1.33
N PHE A 53 -1.88 19.22 -1.96
CA PHE A 53 -2.74 18.13 -2.40
C PHE A 53 -2.24 16.81 -1.81
N ASN A 54 -3.12 16.08 -1.16
CA ASN A 54 -2.82 14.73 -0.66
C ASN A 54 -3.11 13.72 -1.76
N ILE A 55 -2.17 12.82 -2.01
CA ILE A 55 -2.30 11.76 -3.00
C ILE A 55 -1.99 10.42 -2.35
N SER A 56 -2.92 9.48 -2.45
CA SER A 56 -2.74 8.09 -1.99
C SER A 56 -3.76 7.17 -2.66
N GLY A 57 -3.69 5.87 -2.39
CA GLY A 57 -4.80 4.96 -2.66
C GLY A 57 -6.03 5.38 -1.85
N GLU A 58 -7.21 4.92 -2.24
CA GLU A 58 -8.47 5.30 -1.60
C GLU A 58 -8.75 4.47 -0.35
N LYS A 59 -8.42 3.19 -0.38
CA LYS A 59 -8.81 2.22 0.64
C LYS A 59 -7.80 2.14 1.78
N HIS A 60 -8.30 2.25 3.01
CA HIS A 60 -7.55 1.90 4.21
C HIS A 60 -7.42 0.38 4.30
N MET A 61 -6.19 -0.11 4.40
CA MET A 61 -5.88 -1.55 4.50
C MET A 61 -4.87 -1.77 5.62
N SER A 62 -5.08 -2.80 6.44
CA SER A 62 -4.02 -3.26 7.36
C SER A 62 -2.90 -3.94 6.56
N TYR A 63 -1.72 -4.07 7.15
CA TYR A 63 -0.66 -4.86 6.52
C TYR A 63 -1.08 -6.33 6.35
N LEU A 64 -1.94 -6.85 7.24
CA LEU A 64 -2.51 -8.18 7.11
C LEU A 64 -3.44 -8.28 5.88
N ASP A 65 -4.33 -7.28 5.66
CA ASP A 65 -5.20 -7.25 4.49
C ASP A 65 -4.39 -7.17 3.19
N ILE A 66 -3.35 -6.32 3.18
CA ILE A 66 -2.42 -6.21 2.05
C ILE A 66 -1.76 -7.56 1.75
N GLY A 67 -1.23 -8.23 2.78
CA GLY A 67 -0.58 -9.53 2.64
C GLY A 67 -1.52 -10.61 2.13
N ASN A 68 -2.74 -10.69 2.66
CA ASN A 68 -3.75 -11.63 2.20
C ASN A 68 -4.15 -11.39 0.73
N THR A 69 -4.31 -10.12 0.33
CA THR A 69 -4.61 -9.75 -1.05
C THR A 69 -3.47 -10.16 -2.00
N ILE A 70 -2.21 -9.97 -1.58
CA ILE A 70 -1.04 -10.42 -2.34
C ILE A 70 -1.02 -11.94 -2.49
N ALA A 71 -1.23 -12.67 -1.38
CA ALA A 71 -1.26 -14.13 -1.42
C ALA A 71 -2.39 -14.67 -2.32
N GLU A 72 -3.55 -14.04 -2.30
CA GLU A 72 -4.67 -14.37 -3.22
C GLU A 72 -4.28 -14.17 -4.68
N HIS A 73 -3.73 -12.99 -5.00
CA HIS A 73 -3.36 -12.63 -6.37
C HIS A 73 -2.35 -13.62 -6.98
N PHE A 74 -1.34 -14.02 -6.20
CA PHE A 74 -0.30 -14.95 -6.66
C PHE A 74 -0.62 -16.43 -6.39
N SER A 75 -1.82 -16.76 -5.86
CA SER A 75 -2.21 -18.12 -5.48
C SER A 75 -1.21 -18.77 -4.50
N LEU A 76 -0.71 -18.00 -3.53
CA LEU A 76 0.25 -18.44 -2.52
C LEU A 76 -0.44 -18.89 -1.23
N ASP A 77 0.27 -19.68 -0.43
CA ASP A 77 -0.27 -20.26 0.81
C ASP A 77 -0.43 -19.21 1.91
N LYS A 78 -1.68 -18.84 2.19
CA LYS A 78 -2.04 -17.90 3.26
C LYS A 78 -1.77 -18.43 4.66
N SER A 79 -1.64 -19.75 4.85
CA SER A 79 -1.34 -20.32 6.17
C SER A 79 0.05 -19.92 6.68
N LEU A 80 0.92 -19.44 5.80
CA LEU A 80 2.23 -18.90 6.14
C LEU A 80 2.19 -17.44 6.62
N ILE A 81 1.03 -16.77 6.55
CA ILE A 81 0.86 -15.41 7.03
C ILE A 81 0.41 -15.44 8.49
N ASN A 82 1.31 -15.02 9.38
CA ASN A 82 0.99 -14.82 10.79
C ASN A 82 0.61 -13.36 11.03
N HIS A 83 -0.39 -13.12 11.87
CA HIS A 83 -0.74 -11.78 12.31
C HIS A 83 -0.13 -11.47 13.67
N VAL A 84 0.44 -10.27 13.79
CA VAL A 84 1.01 -9.75 15.03
C VAL A 84 0.41 -8.38 15.35
N LYS A 85 0.46 -7.98 16.62
CA LYS A 85 0.10 -6.62 17.04
C LYS A 85 1.32 -5.72 17.06
N THR A 86 1.11 -4.42 16.89
CA THR A 86 2.19 -3.41 17.02
C THR A 86 2.91 -3.52 18.36
N SER A 87 2.19 -3.86 19.43
CA SER A 87 2.74 -4.03 20.77
C SER A 87 3.73 -5.20 20.90
N GLU A 88 3.65 -6.17 20.01
CA GLU A 88 4.53 -7.34 19.96
C GLU A 88 5.83 -7.07 19.17
N LEU A 89 5.87 -5.95 18.45
CA LEU A 89 7.05 -5.53 17.68
C LEU A 89 7.90 -4.56 18.49
N ASN A 90 9.17 -4.91 18.71
CA ASN A 90 10.16 -4.02 19.31
C ASN A 90 10.62 -2.95 18.31
N GLN A 91 9.69 -2.05 17.89
CA GLN A 91 10.03 -0.95 16.98
C GLN A 91 10.66 0.20 17.78
N ALA A 92 11.79 0.73 17.31
CA ALA A 92 12.48 1.85 17.92
C ALA A 92 11.63 3.14 17.99
N ALA A 93 10.66 3.31 17.09
CA ALA A 93 9.74 4.44 17.05
C ALA A 93 8.30 3.99 17.19
N LYS A 94 7.51 4.70 18.01
CA LYS A 94 6.07 4.49 18.10
C LYS A 94 5.41 4.93 16.79
N ARG A 95 4.87 3.97 16.04
CA ARG A 95 4.17 4.24 14.78
C ARG A 95 2.69 4.47 15.02
N PRO A 96 2.04 5.42 14.33
CA PRO A 96 0.59 5.58 14.40
C PRO A 96 -0.10 4.32 13.84
N LEU A 97 -1.18 3.91 14.52
CA LEU A 97 -1.95 2.72 14.11
C LEU A 97 -2.67 2.96 12.77
N THR A 98 -3.23 4.14 12.59
CA THR A 98 -3.91 4.50 11.34
C THR A 98 -3.28 5.75 10.74
N THR A 99 -2.94 5.68 9.46
CA THR A 99 -2.54 6.83 8.66
C THR A 99 -3.29 6.80 7.33
N GLY A 100 -3.67 7.98 6.86
CA GLY A 100 -4.37 8.14 5.61
C GLY A 100 -4.60 9.61 5.32
N PHE A 101 -5.23 9.89 4.19
CA PHE A 101 -5.49 11.23 3.70
C PHE A 101 -6.95 11.40 3.32
N ASP A 102 -7.46 12.61 3.49
CA ASP A 102 -8.64 13.06 2.78
C ASP A 102 -8.24 13.45 1.35
N LEU A 103 -8.81 12.77 0.38
CA LEU A 103 -8.52 12.93 -1.05
C LEU A 103 -9.51 13.87 -1.75
N SER A 104 -10.53 14.38 -1.07
CA SER A 104 -11.63 15.15 -1.66
C SER A 104 -11.15 16.31 -2.51
N LYS A 105 -10.15 17.07 -2.03
CA LYS A 105 -9.55 18.18 -2.76
C LYS A 105 -8.81 17.71 -4.01
N SER A 106 -8.07 16.62 -3.94
CA SER A 106 -7.31 16.09 -5.06
C SER A 106 -8.26 15.53 -6.13
N ILE A 107 -9.30 14.84 -5.73
CA ILE A 107 -10.33 14.32 -6.62
C ILE A 107 -11.03 15.47 -7.34
N SER A 108 -11.52 16.47 -6.62
CA SER A 108 -12.31 17.58 -7.19
C SER A 108 -11.48 18.53 -8.05
N THR A 109 -10.23 18.82 -7.66
CA THR A 109 -9.39 19.83 -8.34
C THR A 109 -8.54 19.21 -9.45
N LEU A 110 -7.95 18.03 -9.21
CA LEU A 110 -7.02 17.40 -10.15
C LEU A 110 -7.69 16.35 -11.04
N ASN A 111 -8.96 16.00 -10.80
CA ASN A 111 -9.63 14.83 -11.37
C ASN A 111 -8.86 13.54 -11.01
N TYR A 112 -8.30 13.51 -9.80
CA TYR A 112 -7.57 12.37 -9.31
C TYR A 112 -8.50 11.17 -9.12
N SER A 113 -8.09 10.02 -9.62
CA SER A 113 -8.80 8.75 -9.44
C SER A 113 -7.78 7.69 -9.04
N PRO A 114 -7.75 7.30 -7.76
CA PRO A 114 -6.81 6.27 -7.30
C PRO A 114 -7.16 4.90 -7.87
N THR A 115 -6.15 4.17 -8.31
CA THR A 115 -6.27 2.78 -8.77
C THR A 115 -6.42 1.86 -7.55
N PRO A 116 -7.46 0.99 -7.51
CA PRO A 116 -7.60 0.01 -6.44
C PRO A 116 -6.36 -0.89 -6.30
N PHE A 117 -6.06 -1.33 -5.08
CA PHE A 117 -4.85 -2.13 -4.82
C PHE A 117 -4.83 -3.45 -5.61
N THR A 118 -6.00 -4.11 -5.72
CA THR A 118 -6.16 -5.33 -6.54
C THR A 118 -5.89 -5.08 -8.02
N ASP A 119 -6.37 -3.96 -8.55
CA ASP A 119 -6.15 -3.59 -9.95
C ASP A 119 -4.69 -3.24 -10.20
N THR A 120 -4.04 -2.59 -9.22
CA THR A 120 -2.60 -2.33 -9.25
C THR A 120 -1.80 -3.63 -9.35
N LEU A 121 -2.17 -4.66 -8.59
CA LEU A 121 -1.53 -5.97 -8.69
C LEU A 121 -1.72 -6.59 -10.08
N ASN A 122 -2.92 -6.53 -10.63
CA ASN A 122 -3.21 -7.02 -11.99
C ASN A 122 -2.42 -6.28 -13.07
N ILE A 123 -2.18 -4.97 -12.90
CA ILE A 123 -1.40 -4.16 -13.84
C ILE A 123 0.09 -4.50 -13.76
N LEU A 124 0.64 -4.64 -12.56
CA LEU A 124 2.06 -4.85 -12.34
C LEU A 124 2.49 -6.31 -12.52
N TYR A 125 1.58 -7.22 -12.29
CA TYR A 125 1.82 -8.68 -12.31
C TYR A 125 0.65 -9.39 -13.00
N PRO A 126 0.53 -9.26 -14.33
CA PRO A 126 -0.56 -9.85 -15.12
C PRO A 126 -0.53 -11.38 -15.14
#